data_a10251526329b2393211569f9afc4e7b
#
_entry.id   a10251526329b2393211569f9afc4e7b
#
_cell.length_a   1.000
_cell.length_b   1.000
_cell.length_c   1.000
_cell.angle_alpha   90.00
_cell.angle_beta   90.00
_cell.angle_gamma   90.00
#
_symmetry.space_group_name_H-M   'P 1'
#
loop_
_entity.id
_entity.type
_entity.pdbx_description
1 polymer ?
#
loop_
_entity_poly.entity_id
_entity_poly.type
_entity_poly.pdbx_seq_one_letter_code
_entity_poly.pdbx_strand_id
1 'polypeptide(L)'
;MSVSLLRVQLLSPMAQQLFGASSRRGLADVPTTLSALPQSVRNYVKEKANLCQPDDIYLCDGSEEENKRFLEIMRRAGIAKPLRKMDNCWLVRTDPADVARVESKTVISTADKRQTVPIPKEGVKGQLGNWMSPSDLQAALQDRFPGCMAGRAMYIIPFSMGPVGGPISKLGIQLTDSPYVVASMRIMTRMGRSALDAIQGDNYVKCLHSVGLPLKDISKPLVQNWPCNPSKILISHIPDRNEIASFGSGYGGNSLLGKKCFALRLGSILGKREGWLAEHMLILGITDPRGNKKYVAAAFPSACGKTNLAMLQPTLPGYKVECVGDDIAWMKFDADGVLRAINPEAGFFGVAPGTCSHTNPNAMRTIQSNTIFTNVGETGDGGVYWEGLEKEVDTSVGVTSWRGEMWTPHSRNQAAHPNSRFCAPASQCPSMDPDWESPEGVPISAVIFGGRRPAGVPLVFEANSWQHGVFIGASMRSEATAAAEHKG
;
A
#
# COMPACT_ATOMS: atom_id res chain seq x y z
N MET A 1 13.67 -7.24 -52.25
CA MET A 1 14.30 -6.63 -51.09
C MET A 1 13.63 -7.19 -49.84
N SER A 2 14.36 -8.03 -49.16
CA SER A 2 13.86 -8.87 -48.06
C SER A 2 13.81 -8.06 -46.76
N VAL A 3 12.62 -7.91 -46.16
CA VAL A 3 12.48 -7.36 -44.81
C VAL A 3 12.66 -8.47 -43.83
N SER A 4 13.77 -8.43 -43.14
CA SER A 4 14.16 -9.34 -42.08
C SER A 4 13.24 -9.15 -40.85
N LEU A 5 12.39 -10.12 -40.57
CA LEU A 5 11.64 -10.27 -39.33
C LEU A 5 12.64 -10.56 -38.20
N LEU A 6 12.93 -9.58 -37.36
CA LEU A 6 13.56 -9.79 -36.05
C LEU A 6 12.60 -10.63 -35.17
N ARG A 7 12.90 -11.91 -35.02
CA ARG A 7 12.30 -12.76 -33.99
C ARG A 7 12.77 -12.24 -32.64
N VAL A 8 11.87 -11.55 -31.92
CA VAL A 8 12.01 -11.34 -30.48
C VAL A 8 11.91 -12.70 -29.80
N GLN A 9 13.03 -13.23 -29.32
CA GLN A 9 13.01 -14.37 -28.42
C GLN A 9 12.49 -13.89 -27.07
N LEU A 10 11.19 -14.05 -26.90
CA LEU A 10 10.47 -13.83 -25.65
C LEU A 10 10.88 -14.90 -24.63
N LEU A 11 10.84 -14.53 -23.36
CA LEU A 11 10.86 -15.33 -22.13
C LEU A 11 10.86 -16.87 -22.36
N SER A 12 11.46 -17.66 -21.46
CA SER A 12 11.52 -19.11 -21.60
C SER A 12 10.16 -19.67 -22.04
N PRO A 13 10.12 -20.82 -22.75
CA PRO A 13 8.86 -21.44 -23.19
C PRO A 13 7.84 -21.64 -22.07
N MET A 14 8.31 -21.74 -20.83
CA MET A 14 7.51 -21.86 -19.62
C MET A 14 6.84 -20.55 -19.22
N ALA A 15 7.49 -19.40 -19.40
CA ALA A 15 6.89 -18.09 -19.15
C ALA A 15 5.85 -17.72 -20.24
N GLN A 16 6.08 -18.12 -21.47
CA GLN A 16 5.08 -17.98 -22.55
C GLN A 16 3.83 -18.83 -22.30
N GLN A 17 3.97 -20.05 -21.75
CA GLN A 17 2.82 -20.87 -21.36
C GLN A 17 2.07 -20.31 -20.15
N LEU A 18 2.76 -19.65 -19.21
CA LEU A 18 2.14 -19.11 -17.98
C LEU A 18 1.38 -17.81 -18.23
N PHE A 19 1.83 -16.99 -19.17
CA PHE A 19 1.15 -15.75 -19.55
C PHE A 19 0.26 -15.89 -20.79
N GLY A 20 0.43 -16.96 -21.58
CA GLY A 20 -0.31 -17.24 -22.83
C GLY A 20 -1.40 -18.30 -22.73
N ALA A 21 -1.57 -18.99 -21.60
CA ALA A 21 -2.56 -20.07 -21.43
C ALA A 21 -3.86 -19.65 -20.71
N SER A 22 -4.17 -18.34 -20.64
CA SER A 22 -5.57 -17.96 -20.54
C SER A 22 -6.14 -18.06 -21.94
N SER A 23 -6.95 -19.10 -22.19
CA SER A 23 -7.65 -19.41 -23.42
C SER A 23 -7.66 -18.26 -24.44
N ARG A 24 -7.35 -18.55 -25.69
CA ARG A 24 -7.68 -17.72 -26.84
C ARG A 24 -9.20 -17.40 -26.86
N ARG A 25 -9.64 -16.62 -25.90
CA ARG A 25 -10.80 -15.76 -26.05
C ARG A 25 -10.22 -14.52 -26.73
N GLY A 26 -10.40 -14.51 -28.02
CA GLY A 26 -9.86 -13.47 -28.88
C GLY A 26 -10.38 -12.09 -28.45
N LEU A 27 -9.79 -11.06 -29.02
CA LEU A 27 -10.20 -9.63 -29.01
C LEU A 27 -11.74 -9.37 -29.07
N ALA A 28 -12.56 -10.39 -29.29
CA ALA A 28 -14.03 -10.32 -29.29
C ALA A 28 -14.64 -10.08 -27.89
N ASP A 29 -13.99 -10.50 -26.78
CA ASP A 29 -14.53 -10.31 -25.41
C ASP A 29 -14.13 -8.97 -24.78
N VAL A 30 -13.11 -8.27 -25.29
CA VAL A 30 -12.70 -6.93 -24.88
C VAL A 30 -13.83 -5.89 -25.00
N PRO A 31 -14.66 -5.90 -26.07
CA PRO A 31 -15.82 -5.01 -26.19
C PRO A 31 -16.82 -5.15 -25.04
N THR A 32 -17.06 -6.35 -24.55
CA THR A 32 -18.05 -6.63 -23.50
C THR A 32 -17.57 -6.11 -22.13
N THR A 33 -16.31 -6.32 -21.78
CA THR A 33 -15.72 -5.79 -20.55
C THR A 33 -15.73 -4.27 -20.52
N LEU A 34 -15.31 -3.61 -21.60
CA LEU A 34 -15.28 -2.15 -21.68
C LEU A 34 -16.69 -1.54 -21.73
N SER A 35 -17.68 -2.23 -22.30
CA SER A 35 -19.06 -1.72 -22.35
C SER A 35 -19.72 -1.66 -20.98
N ALA A 36 -19.29 -2.48 -20.03
CA ALA A 36 -19.79 -2.49 -18.65
C ALA A 36 -19.23 -1.31 -17.79
N LEU A 37 -18.24 -0.58 -18.27
CA LEU A 37 -17.63 0.54 -17.56
C LEU A 37 -18.41 1.85 -17.76
N PRO A 38 -18.49 2.73 -16.74
CA PRO A 38 -18.91 4.12 -16.93
C PRO A 38 -18.09 4.80 -18.03
N GLN A 39 -18.69 5.74 -18.75
CA GLN A 39 -18.05 6.35 -19.93
C GLN A 39 -16.70 6.99 -19.63
N SER A 40 -16.57 7.70 -18.50
CA SER A 40 -15.31 8.34 -18.10
C SER A 40 -14.21 7.31 -17.82
N VAL A 41 -14.54 6.23 -17.10
CA VAL A 41 -13.62 5.12 -16.81
C VAL A 41 -13.21 4.42 -18.11
N ARG A 42 -14.16 4.20 -19.03
CA ARG A 42 -13.89 3.60 -20.34
C ARG A 42 -12.90 4.44 -21.15
N ASN A 43 -13.06 5.76 -21.14
CA ASN A 43 -12.16 6.68 -21.84
C ASN A 43 -10.74 6.60 -21.24
N TYR A 44 -10.63 6.62 -19.91
CA TYR A 44 -9.36 6.48 -19.21
C TYR A 44 -8.66 5.15 -19.52
N VAL A 45 -9.39 4.04 -19.46
CA VAL A 45 -8.84 2.70 -19.79
C VAL A 45 -8.36 2.65 -21.24
N LYS A 46 -9.14 3.16 -22.19
CA LYS A 46 -8.74 3.19 -23.61
C LYS A 46 -7.49 4.03 -23.83
N GLU A 47 -7.41 5.22 -23.22
CA GLU A 47 -6.22 6.07 -23.28
C GLU A 47 -4.96 5.34 -22.81
N LYS A 48 -5.04 4.72 -21.64
CA LYS A 48 -3.88 4.03 -21.05
C LYS A 48 -3.57 2.70 -21.72
N ALA A 49 -4.57 1.98 -22.25
CA ALA A 49 -4.34 0.79 -23.06
C ALA A 49 -3.62 1.14 -24.38
N ASN A 50 -4.00 2.22 -25.03
CA ASN A 50 -3.29 2.71 -26.22
C ASN A 50 -1.83 3.10 -25.91
N LEU A 51 -1.56 3.64 -24.72
CA LEU A 51 -0.21 4.00 -24.28
C LEU A 51 0.62 2.77 -23.90
N CYS A 52 0.07 1.89 -23.07
CA CYS A 52 0.81 0.78 -22.46
C CYS A 52 0.81 -0.50 -23.32
N GLN A 53 -0.11 -0.62 -24.28
CA GLN A 53 -0.25 -1.74 -25.23
C GLN A 53 -0.31 -3.12 -24.58
N PRO A 54 -1.25 -3.38 -23.64
CA PRO A 54 -1.46 -4.71 -23.09
C PRO A 54 -2.04 -5.66 -24.13
N ASP A 55 -1.77 -6.96 -23.98
CA ASP A 55 -2.33 -8.03 -24.83
C ASP A 55 -3.79 -8.34 -24.48
N ASP A 56 -4.20 -8.06 -23.22
CA ASP A 56 -5.55 -8.30 -22.73
C ASP A 56 -5.93 -7.25 -21.67
N ILE A 57 -7.23 -7.05 -21.44
CA ILE A 57 -7.79 -6.13 -20.45
C ILE A 57 -8.81 -6.88 -19.60
N TYR A 58 -8.61 -6.87 -18.30
CA TYR A 58 -9.45 -7.59 -17.35
C TYR A 58 -10.03 -6.65 -16.28
N LEU A 59 -11.36 -6.67 -16.11
CA LEU A 59 -12.04 -5.94 -15.06
C LEU A 59 -12.13 -6.80 -13.79
N CYS A 60 -11.51 -6.34 -12.72
CA CYS A 60 -11.53 -7.02 -11.44
C CYS A 60 -12.86 -6.79 -10.70
N ASP A 61 -13.41 -7.84 -10.14
CA ASP A 61 -14.66 -7.83 -9.38
C ASP A 61 -14.47 -7.90 -7.86
N GLY A 62 -13.27 -8.28 -7.38
CA GLY A 62 -12.93 -8.39 -5.97
C GLY A 62 -13.44 -9.67 -5.29
N SER A 63 -14.00 -10.63 -6.03
CA SER A 63 -14.54 -11.88 -5.49
C SER A 63 -13.47 -12.83 -4.93
N GLU A 64 -13.89 -13.81 -4.11
CA GLU A 64 -13.00 -14.86 -3.61
C GLU A 64 -12.50 -15.76 -4.74
N GLU A 65 -13.35 -16.05 -5.73
CA GLU A 65 -13.01 -16.85 -6.89
C GLU A 65 -11.93 -16.15 -7.73
N GLU A 66 -12.07 -14.86 -7.93
CA GLU A 66 -11.07 -14.04 -8.58
C GLU A 66 -9.76 -14.04 -7.81
N ASN A 67 -9.79 -13.86 -6.50
CA ASN A 67 -8.61 -13.90 -5.63
C ASN A 67 -7.85 -15.24 -5.75
N LYS A 68 -8.56 -16.36 -5.65
CA LYS A 68 -7.96 -17.71 -5.84
C LYS A 68 -7.28 -17.83 -7.19
N ARG A 69 -7.87 -17.28 -8.23
CA ARG A 69 -7.30 -17.28 -9.59
C ARG A 69 -6.03 -16.45 -9.67
N PHE A 70 -5.97 -15.26 -9.07
CA PHE A 70 -4.75 -14.44 -9.03
C PHE A 70 -3.64 -15.07 -8.20
N LEU A 71 -3.96 -15.66 -7.06
CA LEU A 71 -3.00 -16.40 -6.24
C LEU A 71 -2.42 -17.60 -7.00
N GLU A 72 -3.24 -18.33 -7.76
CA GLU A 72 -2.77 -19.43 -8.60
C GLU A 72 -1.92 -18.95 -9.79
N ILE A 73 -2.25 -17.82 -10.42
CA ILE A 73 -1.42 -17.18 -11.45
C ILE A 73 -0.03 -16.86 -10.87
N MET A 74 0.02 -16.23 -9.69
CA MET A 74 1.29 -15.92 -9.02
C MET A 74 2.08 -17.17 -8.63
N ARG A 75 1.40 -18.23 -8.18
CA ARG A 75 2.03 -19.50 -7.84
C ARG A 75 2.69 -20.14 -9.06
N ARG A 76 1.97 -20.21 -10.19
CA ARG A 76 2.49 -20.77 -11.46
C ARG A 76 3.66 -19.95 -12.00
N ALA A 77 3.62 -18.64 -11.82
CA ALA A 77 4.71 -17.73 -12.21
C ALA A 77 5.91 -17.78 -11.26
N GLY A 78 5.81 -18.50 -10.14
CA GLY A 78 6.87 -18.55 -9.12
C GLY A 78 7.06 -17.23 -8.34
N ILE A 79 6.07 -16.33 -8.39
CA ILE A 79 6.07 -15.04 -7.66
C ILE A 79 5.62 -15.25 -6.22
N ALA A 80 4.66 -16.13 -5.99
CA ALA A 80 4.10 -16.42 -4.68
C ALA A 80 4.07 -17.92 -4.39
N LYS A 81 4.22 -18.26 -3.11
CA LYS A 81 4.19 -19.64 -2.61
C LYS A 81 3.18 -19.74 -1.46
N PRO A 82 2.27 -20.74 -1.45
CA PRO A 82 1.37 -20.96 -0.32
C PRO A 82 2.17 -21.46 0.90
N LEU A 83 1.80 -20.98 2.07
CA LEU A 83 2.35 -21.39 3.36
C LEU A 83 1.53 -22.57 3.92
N ARG A 84 2.17 -23.74 4.13
CA ARG A 84 1.45 -24.97 4.51
C ARG A 84 0.90 -24.94 5.94
N LYS A 85 1.53 -24.18 6.82
CA LYS A 85 1.19 -24.09 8.24
C LYS A 85 0.10 -23.07 8.56
N MET A 86 -0.27 -22.24 7.58
CA MET A 86 -1.16 -21.08 7.78
C MET A 86 -2.26 -21.08 6.70
N ASP A 87 -3.51 -20.96 7.11
CA ASP A 87 -4.66 -21.04 6.21
C ASP A 87 -4.69 -19.85 5.24
N ASN A 88 -4.75 -20.14 3.93
CA ASN A 88 -4.76 -19.16 2.85
C ASN A 88 -3.71 -18.05 3.01
N CYS A 89 -2.52 -18.40 3.50
CA CYS A 89 -1.40 -17.49 3.63
C CYS A 89 -0.35 -17.74 2.55
N TRP A 90 0.26 -16.67 2.07
CA TRP A 90 1.15 -16.70 0.92
C TRP A 90 2.44 -15.93 1.19
N LEU A 91 3.55 -16.48 0.70
CA LEU A 91 4.87 -15.86 0.77
C LEU A 91 5.26 -15.31 -0.61
N VAL A 92 5.69 -14.06 -0.62
CA VAL A 92 6.25 -13.37 -1.78
C VAL A 92 7.67 -12.92 -1.44
N ARG A 93 8.61 -13.10 -2.37
CA ARG A 93 9.97 -12.56 -2.28
C ARG A 93 10.22 -11.61 -3.44
N THR A 94 10.66 -10.40 -3.14
CA THR A 94 10.94 -9.38 -4.15
C THR A 94 12.39 -9.42 -4.60
N ASP A 95 12.69 -8.69 -5.68
CA ASP A 95 14.07 -8.33 -6.00
C ASP A 95 14.69 -7.52 -4.85
N PRO A 96 15.96 -7.77 -4.45
CA PRO A 96 16.64 -6.98 -3.44
C PRO A 96 16.73 -5.47 -3.72
N ALA A 97 16.59 -5.06 -4.98
CA ALA A 97 16.51 -3.66 -5.36
C ALA A 97 15.09 -3.06 -5.26
N ASP A 98 14.07 -3.88 -4.91
CA ASP A 98 12.66 -3.48 -4.82
C ASP A 98 12.02 -3.93 -3.49
N VAL A 99 12.57 -3.47 -2.37
CA VAL A 99 12.22 -3.91 -0.99
C VAL A 99 11.61 -2.83 -0.12
N ALA A 100 11.58 -1.58 -0.60
CA ALA A 100 11.15 -0.43 0.19
C ALA A 100 10.51 0.65 -0.66
N ARG A 101 9.86 1.63 -0.01
CA ARG A 101 9.43 2.86 -0.68
C ARG A 101 10.65 3.67 -1.12
N VAL A 102 10.59 4.22 -2.32
CA VAL A 102 11.68 5.01 -2.91
C VAL A 102 11.29 6.48 -2.86
N GLU A 103 11.53 7.14 -1.72
CA GLU A 103 11.15 8.54 -1.51
C GLU A 103 11.90 9.49 -2.47
N SER A 104 13.16 9.21 -2.81
CA SER A 104 13.95 10.00 -3.76
C SER A 104 13.43 9.95 -5.21
N LYS A 105 12.61 8.94 -5.54
CA LYS A 105 11.96 8.75 -6.84
C LYS A 105 10.45 9.05 -6.80
N THR A 106 9.97 9.57 -5.67
CA THR A 106 8.56 9.94 -5.47
C THR A 106 8.41 11.45 -5.59
N VAL A 107 7.59 11.90 -6.52
CA VAL A 107 7.42 13.32 -6.85
C VAL A 107 5.97 13.75 -6.83
N ILE A 108 5.76 15.04 -6.62
CA ILE A 108 4.47 15.72 -6.84
C ILE A 108 4.68 16.77 -7.92
N SER A 109 3.80 16.80 -8.91
CA SER A 109 3.88 17.72 -10.04
C SER A 109 2.68 18.65 -10.07
N THR A 110 2.95 19.93 -9.96
CA THR A 110 1.99 21.03 -10.04
C THR A 110 2.61 22.20 -10.80
N ALA A 111 1.80 23.08 -11.35
CA ALA A 111 2.27 24.28 -12.03
C ALA A 111 3.09 25.19 -11.08
N ASP A 112 2.62 25.33 -9.83
CA ASP A 112 3.34 26.07 -8.78
C ASP A 112 3.86 25.11 -7.71
N LYS A 113 5.18 25.07 -7.58
CA LYS A 113 5.89 24.25 -6.57
C LYS A 113 5.41 24.54 -5.14
N ARG A 114 5.04 25.79 -4.84
CA ARG A 114 4.61 26.23 -3.51
C ARG A 114 3.30 25.59 -3.04
N GLN A 115 2.52 25.04 -3.97
CA GLN A 115 1.26 24.38 -3.62
C GLN A 115 1.46 23.02 -2.93
N THR A 116 2.63 22.40 -3.09
CA THR A 116 2.81 20.99 -2.74
C THR A 116 4.03 20.66 -1.90
N VAL A 117 5.09 21.45 -1.97
CA VAL A 117 6.32 21.22 -1.19
C VAL A 117 6.78 22.52 -0.52
N PRO A 118 7.32 22.45 0.70
CA PRO A 118 7.95 23.58 1.34
C PRO A 118 9.12 24.11 0.50
N ILE A 119 9.27 25.43 0.43
CA ILE A 119 10.43 26.05 -0.21
C ILE A 119 11.46 26.33 0.88
N PRO A 120 12.60 25.64 0.88
CA PRO A 120 13.68 25.88 1.83
C PRO A 120 14.33 27.23 1.55
N LYS A 121 15.15 27.70 2.50
CA LYS A 121 16.03 28.85 2.28
C LYS A 121 16.95 28.57 1.08
N GLU A 122 17.39 29.65 0.42
CA GLU A 122 18.31 29.55 -0.70
C GLU A 122 19.59 28.78 -0.30
N GLY A 123 20.05 27.89 -1.18
CA GLY A 123 21.19 27.00 -0.93
C GLY A 123 20.92 25.79 -0.02
N VAL A 124 19.72 25.66 0.56
CA VAL A 124 19.34 24.53 1.41
C VAL A 124 18.53 23.51 0.62
N LYS A 125 18.93 22.23 0.62
CA LYS A 125 18.13 21.15 0.02
C LYS A 125 16.87 20.90 0.85
N GLY A 126 15.71 20.94 0.20
CA GLY A 126 14.45 20.58 0.84
C GLY A 126 14.44 19.12 1.32
N GLN A 127 13.86 18.86 2.48
CA GLN A 127 13.79 17.53 3.08
C GLN A 127 12.37 16.92 3.01
N LEU A 128 11.35 17.72 2.72
CA LEU A 128 9.94 17.32 2.73
C LEU A 128 9.38 17.31 1.31
N GLY A 129 9.30 16.11 0.73
CA GLY A 129 8.76 15.89 -0.61
C GLY A 129 9.70 16.32 -1.74
N ASN A 130 9.39 15.85 -2.92
CA ASN A 130 10.09 16.24 -4.15
C ASN A 130 9.07 16.78 -5.14
N TRP A 131 9.39 17.90 -5.76
CA TRP A 131 8.60 18.49 -6.83
C TRP A 131 9.28 18.24 -8.18
N MET A 132 8.47 17.98 -9.20
CA MET A 132 8.91 17.89 -10.59
C MET A 132 8.01 18.77 -11.46
N SER A 133 8.59 19.53 -12.39
CA SER A 133 7.79 20.34 -13.30
C SER A 133 6.86 19.48 -14.16
N PRO A 134 5.69 19.99 -14.60
CA PRO A 134 4.80 19.23 -15.48
C PRO A 134 5.47 18.79 -16.79
N SER A 135 6.35 19.61 -17.38
CA SER A 135 7.11 19.27 -18.58
C SER A 135 8.11 18.14 -18.37
N ASP A 136 8.88 18.21 -17.26
CA ASP A 136 9.85 17.17 -16.93
C ASP A 136 9.15 15.85 -16.59
N LEU A 137 8.01 15.91 -15.88
CA LEU A 137 7.22 14.73 -15.60
C LEU A 137 6.66 14.11 -16.88
N GLN A 138 6.12 14.91 -17.79
CA GLN A 138 5.62 14.41 -19.06
C GLN A 138 6.71 13.67 -19.85
N ALA A 139 7.91 14.25 -19.95
CA ALA A 139 9.05 13.60 -20.59
C ALA A 139 9.43 12.29 -19.88
N ALA A 140 9.44 12.28 -18.53
CA ALA A 140 9.76 11.10 -17.75
C ALA A 140 8.71 9.98 -17.91
N LEU A 141 7.42 10.30 -18.01
CA LEU A 141 6.36 9.32 -18.25
C LEU A 141 6.42 8.79 -19.68
N GLN A 142 6.73 9.65 -20.65
CA GLN A 142 6.91 9.26 -22.06
C GLN A 142 8.10 8.33 -22.29
N ASP A 143 9.16 8.41 -21.46
CA ASP A 143 10.29 7.45 -21.49
C ASP A 143 9.94 6.07 -20.89
N ARG A 144 8.85 5.94 -20.15
CA ARG A 144 8.53 4.77 -19.33
C ARG A 144 7.33 3.96 -19.80
N PHE A 145 6.20 4.62 -20.01
CA PHE A 145 4.92 3.95 -20.20
C PHE A 145 4.62 3.40 -21.60
N PRO A 146 5.09 4.00 -22.72
CA PRO A 146 4.77 3.47 -24.04
C PRO A 146 5.17 1.99 -24.20
N GLY A 147 4.18 1.13 -24.47
CA GLY A 147 4.36 -0.30 -24.70
C GLY A 147 4.77 -1.11 -23.46
N CYS A 148 4.73 -0.53 -22.25
CA CYS A 148 5.25 -1.18 -21.05
C CYS A 148 4.47 -2.44 -20.62
N MET A 149 3.24 -2.62 -21.08
CA MET A 149 2.42 -3.80 -20.77
C MET A 149 2.37 -4.83 -21.90
N ALA A 150 3.14 -4.67 -22.96
CA ALA A 150 3.18 -5.66 -24.04
C ALA A 150 3.54 -7.05 -23.52
N GLY A 151 2.81 -8.08 -23.97
CA GLY A 151 2.93 -9.46 -23.48
C GLY A 151 2.22 -9.73 -22.16
N ARG A 152 1.47 -8.77 -21.60
CA ARG A 152 0.78 -8.90 -20.30
C ARG A 152 -0.64 -8.34 -20.34
N ALA A 153 -1.45 -8.75 -19.36
CA ALA A 153 -2.78 -8.19 -19.16
C ALA A 153 -2.73 -6.88 -18.36
N MET A 154 -3.62 -5.96 -18.69
CA MET A 154 -3.96 -4.80 -17.88
C MET A 154 -5.16 -5.14 -16.99
N TYR A 155 -4.98 -5.11 -15.69
CA TYR A 155 -6.04 -5.30 -14.71
C TYR A 155 -6.65 -3.96 -14.34
N ILE A 156 -7.98 -3.86 -14.39
CA ILE A 156 -8.75 -2.67 -13.98
C ILE A 156 -9.28 -2.95 -12.58
N ILE A 157 -8.85 -2.17 -11.60
CA ILE A 157 -9.21 -2.31 -10.19
C ILE A 157 -10.09 -1.10 -9.79
N PRO A 158 -11.43 -1.25 -9.75
CA PRO A 158 -12.27 -0.26 -9.09
C PRO A 158 -12.15 -0.42 -7.58
N PHE A 159 -11.96 0.69 -6.87
CA PHE A 159 -11.82 0.64 -5.41
C PHE A 159 -12.34 1.90 -4.72
N SER A 160 -12.71 1.76 -3.45
CA SER A 160 -12.99 2.87 -2.54
C SER A 160 -11.94 2.92 -1.44
N MET A 161 -11.46 4.12 -1.18
CA MET A 161 -10.75 4.46 0.03
C MET A 161 -11.78 5.02 1.03
N GLY A 162 -11.99 4.27 2.10
CA GLY A 162 -13.11 4.47 3.02
C GLY A 162 -14.36 3.68 2.62
N PRO A 163 -15.35 3.58 3.54
CA PRO A 163 -16.63 2.91 3.28
C PRO A 163 -17.35 3.52 2.08
N VAL A 164 -17.87 2.66 1.18
CA VAL A 164 -18.50 3.14 -0.06
C VAL A 164 -19.71 4.00 0.25
N GLY A 165 -19.81 5.19 -0.37
CA GLY A 165 -20.92 6.14 -0.17
C GLY A 165 -20.76 7.08 1.03
N GLY A 166 -19.72 6.94 1.83
CA GLY A 166 -19.44 7.85 2.95
C GLY A 166 -19.05 9.27 2.48
N PRO A 167 -19.35 10.30 3.28
CA PRO A 167 -19.12 11.72 2.89
C PRO A 167 -17.65 12.10 2.78
N ILE A 168 -16.75 11.30 3.37
CA ILE A 168 -15.30 11.53 3.33
C ILE A 168 -14.63 10.56 2.34
N SER A 169 -15.29 9.45 2.00
CA SER A 169 -14.74 8.40 1.15
C SER A 169 -14.47 8.88 -0.27
N LYS A 170 -13.46 8.30 -0.92
CA LYS A 170 -13.06 8.64 -2.28
C LYS A 170 -12.89 7.38 -3.12
N LEU A 171 -13.30 7.48 -4.38
CA LEU A 171 -13.21 6.39 -5.34
C LEU A 171 -11.92 6.47 -6.16
N GLY A 172 -11.45 5.32 -6.63
CA GLY A 172 -10.31 5.22 -7.51
C GLY A 172 -10.46 4.10 -8.55
N ILE A 173 -9.77 4.27 -9.66
CA ILE A 173 -9.55 3.22 -10.66
C ILE A 173 -8.05 3.03 -10.80
N GLN A 174 -7.54 1.87 -10.41
CA GLN A 174 -6.14 1.52 -10.65
C GLN A 174 -6.02 0.57 -11.83
N LEU A 175 -5.16 0.94 -12.78
CA LEU A 175 -4.73 0.09 -13.88
C LEU A 175 -3.35 -0.46 -13.55
N THR A 176 -3.16 -1.77 -13.68
CA THR A 176 -1.88 -2.42 -13.34
C THR A 176 -1.66 -3.69 -14.17
N ASP A 177 -0.40 -4.05 -14.39
CA ASP A 177 0.01 -5.31 -15.00
C ASP A 177 0.47 -6.37 -13.97
N SER A 178 0.25 -6.12 -12.67
CA SER A 178 0.73 -6.96 -11.58
C SER A 178 -0.41 -7.71 -10.85
N PRO A 179 -0.45 -9.05 -10.91
CA PRO A 179 -1.41 -9.84 -10.14
C PRO A 179 -1.20 -9.71 -8.61
N TYR A 180 0.04 -9.46 -8.16
CA TYR A 180 0.33 -9.16 -6.75
C TYR A 180 -0.39 -7.90 -6.28
N VAL A 181 -0.42 -6.87 -7.13
CA VAL A 181 -1.12 -5.62 -6.82
C VAL A 181 -2.62 -5.87 -6.73
N VAL A 182 -3.21 -6.66 -7.62
CA VAL A 182 -4.65 -7.01 -7.55
C VAL A 182 -4.98 -7.69 -6.23
N ALA A 183 -4.26 -8.78 -5.88
CA ALA A 183 -4.50 -9.53 -4.65
C ALA A 183 -4.29 -8.67 -3.38
N SER A 184 -3.29 -7.80 -3.37
CA SER A 184 -3.02 -6.92 -2.23
C SER A 184 -4.01 -5.76 -2.14
N MET A 185 -4.44 -5.16 -3.26
CA MET A 185 -5.46 -4.10 -3.29
C MET A 185 -6.82 -4.62 -2.80
N ARG A 186 -7.14 -5.87 -3.09
CA ARG A 186 -8.35 -6.53 -2.57
C ARG A 186 -8.37 -6.58 -1.03
N ILE A 187 -7.22 -6.78 -0.40
CA ILE A 187 -7.08 -6.74 1.06
C ILE A 187 -7.15 -5.30 1.58
N MET A 188 -6.45 -4.39 0.90
CA MET A 188 -6.20 -3.04 1.40
C MET A 188 -7.33 -2.04 1.14
N THR A 189 -8.28 -2.36 0.24
CA THR A 189 -9.32 -1.41 -0.19
C THR A 189 -10.69 -2.12 -0.31
N ARG A 190 -11.77 -1.34 -0.42
CA ARG A 190 -13.08 -1.88 -0.77
C ARG A 190 -13.15 -1.95 -2.30
N MET A 191 -12.70 -3.09 -2.82
CA MET A 191 -12.50 -3.33 -4.24
C MET A 191 -13.74 -3.98 -4.87
N GLY A 192 -14.03 -3.63 -6.13
CA GLY A 192 -14.98 -4.36 -6.96
C GLY A 192 -16.22 -3.56 -7.38
N ARG A 193 -17.33 -4.27 -7.62
CA ARG A 193 -18.52 -3.74 -8.26
C ARG A 193 -19.14 -2.56 -7.54
N SER A 194 -19.24 -2.60 -6.22
CA SER A 194 -19.82 -1.51 -5.41
C SER A 194 -19.08 -0.19 -5.58
N ALA A 195 -17.75 -0.25 -5.66
CA ALA A 195 -16.94 0.93 -5.93
C ALA A 195 -17.13 1.44 -7.37
N LEU A 196 -17.23 0.53 -8.34
CA LEU A 196 -17.46 0.90 -9.74
C LEU A 196 -18.81 1.58 -9.93
N ASP A 197 -19.87 1.03 -9.32
CA ASP A 197 -21.25 1.55 -9.45
C ASP A 197 -21.42 2.92 -8.77
N ALA A 198 -20.58 3.24 -7.79
CA ALA A 198 -20.56 4.54 -7.13
C ALA A 198 -19.88 5.64 -7.96
N ILE A 199 -19.19 5.31 -9.05
CA ILE A 199 -18.50 6.29 -9.91
C ILE A 199 -19.53 7.04 -10.77
N GLN A 200 -19.55 8.36 -10.62
CA GLN A 200 -20.35 9.29 -11.40
C GLN A 200 -19.43 10.33 -12.06
N GLY A 201 -19.48 10.43 -13.40
CA GLY A 201 -18.61 11.36 -14.12
C GLY A 201 -17.13 11.07 -13.85
N ASP A 202 -16.37 12.10 -13.47
CA ASP A 202 -14.93 12.05 -13.17
C ASP A 202 -14.63 12.10 -11.66
N ASN A 203 -15.58 11.68 -10.79
CA ASN A 203 -15.44 11.71 -9.33
C ASN A 203 -14.51 10.61 -8.77
N TYR A 204 -13.48 10.23 -9.46
CA TYR A 204 -12.52 9.21 -9.02
C TYR A 204 -11.07 9.62 -9.31
N VAL A 205 -10.14 9.03 -8.56
CA VAL A 205 -8.71 9.19 -8.78
C VAL A 205 -8.22 8.16 -9.79
N LYS A 206 -7.48 8.65 -10.79
CA LYS A 206 -6.89 7.86 -11.89
C LYS A 206 -5.53 7.35 -11.47
N CYS A 207 -5.36 6.04 -11.34
CA CYS A 207 -4.12 5.41 -10.90
C CYS A 207 -3.58 4.50 -12.01
N LEU A 208 -2.34 4.76 -12.46
CA LEU A 208 -1.65 3.92 -13.43
C LEU A 208 -0.40 3.33 -12.80
N HIS A 209 -0.27 2.01 -12.83
CA HIS A 209 0.90 1.29 -12.35
C HIS A 209 1.41 0.30 -13.38
N SER A 210 2.72 0.22 -13.56
CA SER A 210 3.38 -0.89 -14.27
C SER A 210 4.65 -1.31 -13.54
N VAL A 211 4.90 -2.62 -13.53
CA VAL A 211 6.17 -3.19 -13.03
C VAL A 211 7.39 -2.81 -13.88
N GLY A 212 7.16 -2.23 -15.06
CA GLY A 212 8.22 -1.67 -15.90
C GLY A 212 8.94 -2.69 -16.79
N LEU A 213 8.27 -3.80 -17.14
CA LEU A 213 8.71 -4.75 -18.16
C LEU A 213 8.10 -4.36 -19.52
N PRO A 214 8.64 -4.86 -20.66
CA PRO A 214 9.89 -5.62 -20.77
C PRO A 214 11.11 -4.76 -20.47
N LEU A 215 12.15 -5.39 -19.90
CA LEU A 215 13.45 -4.74 -19.70
C LEU A 215 14.14 -4.57 -21.06
N LYS A 216 14.94 -3.51 -21.21
CA LYS A 216 15.80 -3.35 -22.40
C LYS A 216 16.87 -4.44 -22.50
N ASP A 217 17.40 -4.89 -21.37
CA ASP A 217 18.35 -5.99 -21.26
C ASP A 217 17.64 -7.23 -20.74
N ILE A 218 17.12 -8.05 -21.65
CA ILE A 218 16.44 -9.32 -21.36
C ILE A 218 17.41 -10.47 -21.04
N SER A 219 18.72 -10.25 -21.12
CA SER A 219 19.73 -11.28 -20.85
C SER A 219 19.82 -11.63 -19.37
N LYS A 220 19.38 -10.74 -18.49
CA LYS A 220 19.39 -10.93 -17.04
C LYS A 220 18.07 -11.57 -16.59
N PRO A 221 18.13 -12.73 -15.91
CA PRO A 221 16.93 -13.33 -15.33
C PRO A 221 16.36 -12.44 -14.21
N LEU A 222 15.04 -12.48 -14.01
CA LEU A 222 14.40 -11.84 -12.88
C LEU A 222 14.86 -12.51 -11.57
N VAL A 223 15.20 -11.71 -10.57
CA VAL A 223 15.52 -12.19 -9.23
C VAL A 223 14.21 -12.61 -8.54
N GLN A 224 14.18 -13.81 -7.95
CA GLN A 224 12.98 -14.35 -7.29
C GLN A 224 11.72 -14.36 -8.20
N ASN A 225 11.89 -14.39 -9.52
CA ASN A 225 10.81 -14.19 -10.50
C ASN A 225 10.01 -12.90 -10.33
N TRP A 226 10.57 -11.92 -9.57
CA TRP A 226 9.90 -10.68 -9.24
C TRP A 226 9.98 -9.66 -10.39
N PRO A 227 8.85 -9.25 -10.97
CA PRO A 227 8.86 -8.30 -12.07
C PRO A 227 9.04 -6.87 -11.52
N CYS A 228 10.13 -6.22 -11.90
CA CYS A 228 10.42 -4.82 -11.58
C CYS A 228 11.45 -4.23 -12.57
N ASN A 229 11.60 -2.91 -12.55
CA ASN A 229 12.62 -2.16 -13.28
C ASN A 229 13.25 -1.10 -12.39
N PRO A 230 14.15 -1.49 -11.46
CA PRO A 230 14.69 -0.59 -10.45
C PRO A 230 15.41 0.64 -11.01
N SER A 231 16.01 0.54 -12.20
CA SER A 231 16.71 1.66 -12.85
C SER A 231 15.78 2.78 -13.30
N LYS A 232 14.47 2.49 -13.50
CA LYS A 232 13.49 3.42 -14.03
C LYS A 232 12.34 3.72 -13.05
N ILE A 233 12.49 3.38 -11.78
CA ILE A 233 11.45 3.67 -10.76
C ILE A 233 11.11 5.16 -10.77
N LEU A 234 9.80 5.43 -10.82
CA LEU A 234 9.22 6.76 -10.67
C LEU A 234 7.81 6.63 -10.11
N ILE A 235 7.53 7.32 -9.01
CA ILE A 235 6.18 7.44 -8.44
C ILE A 235 5.79 8.91 -8.50
N SER A 236 4.72 9.25 -9.21
CA SER A 236 4.31 10.62 -9.45
C SER A 236 2.85 10.86 -9.06
N HIS A 237 2.60 12.04 -8.52
CA HIS A 237 1.28 12.54 -8.15
C HIS A 237 1.00 13.80 -8.95
N ILE A 238 -0.17 13.87 -9.60
CA ILE A 238 -0.59 14.99 -10.46
C ILE A 238 -1.94 15.50 -9.93
N PRO A 239 -1.92 16.34 -8.88
CA PRO A 239 -3.14 16.75 -8.17
C PRO A 239 -4.13 17.51 -9.05
N ASP A 240 -3.65 18.25 -10.05
CA ASP A 240 -4.52 19.04 -10.94
C ASP A 240 -5.35 18.17 -11.90
N ARG A 241 -4.97 16.88 -12.03
CA ARG A 241 -5.68 15.90 -12.88
C ARG A 241 -6.28 14.76 -12.05
N ASN A 242 -6.14 14.77 -10.71
CA ASN A 242 -6.46 13.65 -9.83
C ASN A 242 -5.82 12.33 -10.33
N GLU A 243 -4.55 12.39 -10.71
CA GLU A 243 -3.82 11.24 -11.24
C GLU A 243 -2.61 10.86 -10.40
N ILE A 244 -2.33 9.56 -10.36
CA ILE A 244 -1.13 8.95 -9.79
C ILE A 244 -0.56 8.00 -10.83
N ALA A 245 0.75 8.09 -11.08
CA ALA A 245 1.44 7.14 -11.95
C ALA A 245 2.67 6.59 -11.24
N SER A 246 2.80 5.25 -11.20
CA SER A 246 3.92 4.52 -10.61
C SER A 246 4.48 3.52 -11.61
N PHE A 247 5.79 3.55 -11.79
CA PHE A 247 6.49 2.73 -12.75
C PHE A 247 7.71 2.07 -12.14
N GLY A 248 7.94 0.81 -12.47
CA GLY A 248 9.20 0.11 -12.25
C GLY A 248 9.35 -0.60 -10.91
N SER A 249 8.43 -0.39 -9.96
CA SER A 249 8.43 -1.08 -8.67
C SER A 249 7.16 -1.92 -8.51
N GLY A 250 7.32 -3.19 -8.19
CA GLY A 250 6.21 -4.07 -7.78
C GLY A 250 5.97 -4.06 -6.27
N TYR A 251 6.90 -3.52 -5.47
CA TYR A 251 6.78 -3.49 -4.01
C TYR A 251 5.52 -2.71 -3.56
N GLY A 252 4.75 -3.32 -2.65
CA GLY A 252 3.43 -2.81 -2.25
C GLY A 252 3.41 -1.34 -1.79
N GLY A 253 4.46 -0.85 -1.13
CA GLY A 253 4.56 0.57 -0.75
C GLY A 253 4.62 1.56 -1.91
N ASN A 254 4.98 1.10 -3.13
CA ASN A 254 5.08 1.89 -4.35
C ASN A 254 3.99 1.55 -5.38
N SER A 255 3.41 0.37 -5.30
CA SER A 255 2.49 -0.19 -6.31
C SER A 255 1.02 -0.24 -5.88
N LEU A 256 0.73 -0.32 -4.57
CA LEU A 256 -0.62 -0.21 -4.02
C LEU A 256 -0.98 1.27 -3.92
N LEU A 257 -1.46 1.84 -5.02
CA LEU A 257 -1.59 3.30 -5.16
C LEU A 257 -2.68 3.90 -4.27
N GLY A 258 -3.64 3.08 -3.81
CA GLY A 258 -4.62 3.48 -2.80
C GLY A 258 -3.98 3.89 -1.48
N LYS A 259 -2.90 3.20 -1.05
CA LYS A 259 -2.30 3.39 0.28
C LYS A 259 -1.62 4.77 0.43
N LYS A 260 -0.30 4.85 0.31
CA LYS A 260 0.44 6.10 0.58
C LYS A 260 0.30 7.16 -0.50
N CYS A 261 0.16 6.75 -1.74
CA CYS A 261 0.04 7.68 -2.86
C CYS A 261 -1.29 8.42 -2.83
N PHE A 262 -2.39 7.70 -2.76
CA PHE A 262 -3.72 8.31 -2.73
C PHE A 262 -4.09 8.75 -1.30
N ALA A 263 -4.12 7.80 -0.34
CA ALA A 263 -4.68 8.09 0.98
C ALA A 263 -3.90 9.16 1.77
N LEU A 264 -2.63 9.37 1.46
CA LEU A 264 -1.83 10.35 2.18
C LEU A 264 -1.33 11.49 1.28
N ARG A 265 -0.51 11.23 0.26
CA ARG A 265 0.14 12.29 -0.52
C ARG A 265 -0.86 13.09 -1.35
N LEU A 266 -1.64 12.44 -2.21
CA LEU A 266 -2.69 13.09 -2.97
C LEU A 266 -3.82 13.55 -2.04
N GLY A 267 -4.21 12.72 -1.07
CA GLY A 267 -5.27 12.99 -0.09
C GLY A 267 -5.04 14.29 0.68
N SER A 268 -3.80 14.60 1.10
CA SER A 268 -3.48 15.85 1.79
C SER A 268 -3.76 17.08 0.92
N ILE A 269 -3.51 16.99 -0.39
CA ILE A 269 -3.75 18.10 -1.33
C ILE A 269 -5.25 18.25 -1.61
N LEU A 270 -5.94 17.12 -1.83
CA LEU A 270 -7.39 17.12 -1.99
C LEU A 270 -8.08 17.65 -0.73
N GLY A 271 -7.66 17.18 0.44
CA GLY A 271 -8.17 17.62 1.73
C GLY A 271 -8.03 19.13 1.94
N LYS A 272 -6.87 19.70 1.59
CA LYS A 272 -6.68 21.16 1.61
C LYS A 272 -7.65 21.90 0.70
N ARG A 273 -7.96 21.35 -0.48
CA ARG A 273 -8.89 21.95 -1.45
C ARG A 273 -10.35 21.83 -1.03
N GLU A 274 -10.71 20.73 -0.37
CA GLU A 274 -12.08 20.34 -0.06
C GLU A 274 -12.46 20.55 1.42
N GLY A 275 -11.55 21.02 2.28
CA GLY A 275 -11.80 21.29 3.69
C GLY A 275 -11.83 20.05 4.59
N TRP A 276 -10.94 19.06 4.36
CA TRP A 276 -10.75 17.91 5.22
C TRP A 276 -9.26 17.59 5.39
N LEU A 277 -8.92 16.68 6.31
CA LEU A 277 -7.55 16.31 6.66
C LEU A 277 -7.26 14.87 6.25
N ALA A 278 -6.11 14.64 5.62
CA ALA A 278 -5.53 13.31 5.40
C ALA A 278 -4.23 13.21 6.19
N GLU A 279 -4.25 12.43 7.27
CA GLU A 279 -3.19 12.40 8.25
C GLU A 279 -2.58 11.01 8.40
N HIS A 280 -1.27 10.96 8.69
CA HIS A 280 -0.56 9.73 9.00
C HIS A 280 -0.79 9.39 10.48
N MET A 281 -2.02 9.02 10.80
CA MET A 281 -2.52 8.76 12.14
C MET A 281 -3.23 7.42 12.23
N LEU A 282 -3.09 6.75 13.36
CA LEU A 282 -4.00 5.69 13.77
C LEU A 282 -5.30 6.31 14.31
N ILE A 283 -6.38 5.52 14.32
CA ILE A 283 -7.64 5.85 15.00
C ILE A 283 -7.98 4.69 15.93
N LEU A 284 -8.23 4.98 17.20
CA LEU A 284 -8.66 3.98 18.17
C LEU A 284 -9.80 4.50 19.06
N GLY A 285 -10.65 3.58 19.51
CA GLY A 285 -11.66 3.80 20.52
C GLY A 285 -11.15 3.33 21.88
N ILE A 286 -11.33 4.13 22.93
CA ILE A 286 -11.03 3.78 24.31
C ILE A 286 -12.34 3.83 25.08
N THR A 287 -12.71 2.70 25.69
CA THR A 287 -13.87 2.62 26.59
C THR A 287 -13.36 2.54 28.01
N ASP A 288 -13.84 3.44 28.88
CA ASP A 288 -13.51 3.46 30.32
C ASP A 288 -14.31 2.38 31.11
N PRO A 289 -13.98 2.11 32.39
CA PRO A 289 -14.72 1.13 33.20
C PRO A 289 -16.20 1.46 33.44
N ARG A 290 -16.64 2.69 33.15
CA ARG A 290 -18.04 3.12 33.23
C ARG A 290 -18.80 2.93 31.93
N GLY A 291 -18.13 2.46 30.86
CA GLY A 291 -18.71 2.27 29.54
C GLY A 291 -18.67 3.50 28.64
N ASN A 292 -18.01 4.59 29.03
CA ASN A 292 -17.87 5.78 28.19
C ASN A 292 -16.80 5.55 27.13
N LYS A 293 -17.16 5.60 25.85
CA LYS A 293 -16.25 5.45 24.73
C LYS A 293 -15.84 6.80 24.17
N LYS A 294 -14.54 6.97 23.92
CA LYS A 294 -13.94 8.13 23.27
C LYS A 294 -13.02 7.67 22.16
N TYR A 295 -13.00 8.40 21.03
CA TYR A 295 -12.11 8.11 19.92
C TYR A 295 -10.94 9.08 19.88
N VAL A 296 -9.78 8.55 19.54
CA VAL A 296 -8.52 9.27 19.52
C VAL A 296 -7.82 9.04 18.17
N ALA A 297 -7.34 10.12 17.57
CA ALA A 297 -6.41 10.05 16.44
C ALA A 297 -4.97 10.29 16.94
N ALA A 298 -3.99 9.48 16.49
CA ALA A 298 -2.64 9.59 17.01
C ALA A 298 -1.58 9.49 15.92
N ALA A 299 -0.71 10.50 15.84
CA ALA A 299 0.40 10.61 14.92
C ALA A 299 1.71 10.13 15.56
N PHE A 300 2.36 9.15 14.92
CA PHE A 300 3.67 8.66 15.30
C PHE A 300 4.54 8.46 14.06
N PRO A 301 5.83 8.81 14.10
CA PRO A 301 6.78 8.44 13.05
C PRO A 301 6.86 6.92 12.85
N SER A 302 7.39 6.49 11.72
CA SER A 302 7.65 5.06 11.47
C SER A 302 8.53 4.46 12.57
N ALA A 303 8.28 3.19 12.92
CA ALA A 303 8.98 2.46 13.98
C ALA A 303 8.87 3.07 15.41
N CYS A 304 7.83 3.87 15.67
CA CYS A 304 7.52 4.41 17.01
C CYS A 304 6.33 3.70 17.70
N GLY A 305 5.88 2.55 17.17
CA GLY A 305 4.85 1.73 17.81
C GLY A 305 3.40 2.06 17.47
N LYS A 306 3.13 2.74 16.35
CA LYS A 306 1.78 3.13 15.93
C LYS A 306 0.83 1.93 15.85
N THR A 307 1.16 0.89 15.10
CA THR A 307 0.34 -0.33 14.97
C THR A 307 0.16 -1.05 16.32
N ASN A 308 1.20 -1.06 17.17
CA ASN A 308 1.09 -1.65 18.51
C ASN A 308 0.11 -0.87 19.40
N LEU A 309 0.08 0.46 19.30
CA LEU A 309 -0.89 1.27 20.03
C LEU A 309 -2.31 1.08 19.48
N ALA A 310 -2.47 1.01 18.14
CA ALA A 310 -3.78 0.81 17.52
C ALA A 310 -4.44 -0.51 17.92
N MET A 311 -3.63 -1.55 18.14
CA MET A 311 -4.08 -2.90 18.52
C MET A 311 -3.78 -3.23 19.99
N LEU A 312 -3.61 -2.21 20.85
CA LEU A 312 -3.24 -2.36 22.24
C LEU A 312 -4.22 -3.24 23.02
N GLN A 313 -3.70 -4.15 23.84
CA GLN A 313 -4.45 -4.78 24.92
C GLN A 313 -4.21 -3.98 26.19
N PRO A 314 -5.23 -3.32 26.76
CA PRO A 314 -5.05 -2.49 27.95
C PRO A 314 -4.70 -3.37 29.17
N THR A 315 -3.76 -2.88 29.97
CA THR A 315 -3.38 -3.49 31.26
C THR A 315 -4.17 -2.93 32.43
N LEU A 316 -4.85 -1.80 32.24
CA LEU A 316 -5.70 -1.21 33.27
C LEU A 316 -7.04 -1.96 33.34
N PRO A 317 -7.49 -2.39 34.54
CA PRO A 317 -8.73 -3.13 34.69
C PRO A 317 -9.94 -2.35 34.19
N GLY A 318 -10.81 -3.02 33.44
CA GLY A 318 -12.07 -2.48 32.96
C GLY A 318 -11.96 -1.53 31.74
N TYR A 319 -10.77 -1.21 31.28
CA TYR A 319 -10.58 -0.47 30.03
C TYR A 319 -10.64 -1.43 28.83
N LYS A 320 -11.21 -0.94 27.72
CA LYS A 320 -11.22 -1.61 26.42
C LYS A 320 -10.63 -0.69 25.36
N VAL A 321 -9.79 -1.24 24.48
CA VAL A 321 -9.24 -0.51 23.33
C VAL A 321 -9.62 -1.24 22.06
N GLU A 322 -10.16 -0.51 21.09
CA GLU A 322 -10.64 -1.02 19.81
C GLU A 322 -10.02 -0.22 18.65
N CYS A 323 -9.58 -0.91 17.62
CA CYS A 323 -8.92 -0.34 16.45
C CYS A 323 -9.93 0.06 15.39
N VAL A 324 -9.91 1.30 14.94
CA VAL A 324 -10.61 1.75 13.71
C VAL A 324 -9.65 1.71 12.52
N GLY A 325 -8.39 2.08 12.74
CA GLY A 325 -7.33 2.03 11.74
C GLY A 325 -5.96 2.28 12.35
N ASP A 326 -4.91 1.69 11.76
CA ASP A 326 -3.56 1.72 12.35
C ASP A 326 -2.60 2.73 11.70
N ASP A 327 -2.93 3.28 10.53
CA ASP A 327 -1.93 3.98 9.73
C ASP A 327 -2.36 5.34 9.18
N ILE A 328 -3.58 5.46 8.64
CA ILE A 328 -4.08 6.70 8.01
C ILE A 328 -5.46 7.04 8.54
N ALA A 329 -5.68 8.32 8.82
CA ALA A 329 -6.96 8.89 9.20
C ALA A 329 -7.36 9.97 8.20
N TRP A 330 -8.59 9.89 7.68
CA TRP A 330 -9.23 10.98 6.97
C TRP A 330 -10.27 11.61 7.89
N MET A 331 -10.17 12.92 8.09
CA MET A 331 -10.97 13.63 9.09
C MET A 331 -11.64 14.86 8.49
N LYS A 332 -12.91 15.07 8.85
CA LYS A 332 -13.71 16.21 8.42
C LYS A 332 -14.69 16.62 9.51
N PHE A 333 -14.94 17.90 9.66
CA PHE A 333 -16.04 18.37 10.50
C PHE A 333 -17.36 18.08 9.81
N ASP A 334 -18.31 17.49 10.55
CA ASP A 334 -19.67 17.32 10.12
C ASP A 334 -20.49 18.63 10.26
N ALA A 335 -21.79 18.55 9.93
CA ALA A 335 -22.67 19.72 10.00
C ALA A 335 -22.87 20.25 11.42
N ASP A 336 -22.68 19.41 12.44
CA ASP A 336 -22.81 19.76 13.85
C ASP A 336 -21.48 20.25 14.45
N GLY A 337 -20.42 20.37 13.64
CA GLY A 337 -19.10 20.80 14.05
C GLY A 337 -18.29 19.70 14.78
N VAL A 338 -18.70 18.45 14.69
CA VAL A 338 -17.95 17.31 15.25
C VAL A 338 -16.90 16.85 14.25
N LEU A 339 -15.64 16.72 14.70
CA LEU A 339 -14.58 16.17 13.89
C LEU A 339 -14.76 14.65 13.76
N ARG A 340 -15.13 14.19 12.56
CA ARG A 340 -15.31 12.77 12.23
C ARG A 340 -14.11 12.23 11.51
N ALA A 341 -13.76 10.95 11.79
CA ALA A 341 -12.64 10.28 11.17
C ALA A 341 -13.06 8.93 10.59
N ILE A 342 -12.52 8.60 9.42
CA ILE A 342 -12.59 7.25 8.84
C ILE A 342 -11.18 6.70 8.63
N ASN A 343 -11.06 5.37 8.65
CA ASN A 343 -9.90 4.68 8.09
C ASN A 343 -10.15 4.48 6.58
N PRO A 344 -9.34 5.09 5.68
CA PRO A 344 -9.49 4.87 4.26
C PRO A 344 -9.13 3.44 3.82
N GLU A 345 -8.34 2.70 4.60
CA GLU A 345 -7.87 1.35 4.29
C GLU A 345 -8.81 0.27 4.86
N ALA A 346 -8.91 -0.88 4.18
CA ALA A 346 -9.68 -2.05 4.62
C ALA A 346 -8.79 -3.18 5.18
N GLY A 347 -7.49 -2.99 5.18
CA GLY A 347 -6.50 -3.96 5.63
C GLY A 347 -5.31 -3.31 6.30
N PHE A 348 -4.45 -4.17 6.85
CA PHE A 348 -3.18 -3.78 7.46
C PHE A 348 -2.02 -4.15 6.54
N PHE A 349 -1.09 -3.22 6.35
CA PHE A 349 0.17 -3.44 5.66
C PHE A 349 1.32 -3.18 6.63
N GLY A 350 1.43 -4.06 7.62
CA GLY A 350 2.31 -3.90 8.76
C GLY A 350 3.75 -4.35 8.51
N VAL A 351 4.70 -3.80 9.28
CA VAL A 351 6.08 -4.30 9.34
C VAL A 351 6.11 -5.58 10.17
N ALA A 352 6.73 -6.64 9.64
CA ALA A 352 6.81 -7.93 10.32
C ALA A 352 7.87 -7.97 11.43
N PRO A 353 9.15 -7.57 11.24
CA PRO A 353 10.18 -7.63 12.25
C PRO A 353 9.80 -6.89 13.55
N GLY A 354 10.03 -7.55 14.70
CA GLY A 354 9.68 -7.04 16.01
C GLY A 354 8.22 -7.24 16.43
N THR A 355 7.33 -7.67 15.51
CA THR A 355 5.95 -8.04 15.83
C THR A 355 5.92 -9.47 16.36
N CYS A 356 5.44 -9.68 17.59
CA CYS A 356 5.31 -10.99 18.22
C CYS A 356 4.14 -11.00 19.21
N SER A 357 3.79 -12.16 19.74
CA SER A 357 2.66 -12.30 20.68
C SER A 357 2.83 -11.47 21.97
N HIS A 358 4.08 -11.17 22.35
CA HIS A 358 4.35 -10.30 23.49
C HIS A 358 4.16 -8.81 23.15
N THR A 359 4.58 -8.36 21.96
CA THR A 359 4.53 -6.95 21.58
C THR A 359 3.19 -6.53 20.97
N ASN A 360 2.54 -7.44 20.25
CA ASN A 360 1.24 -7.19 19.60
C ASN A 360 0.46 -8.50 19.34
N PRO A 361 -0.19 -9.07 20.38
CA PRO A 361 -0.94 -10.32 20.24
C PRO A 361 -2.10 -10.22 19.26
N ASN A 362 -2.73 -9.05 19.10
CA ASN A 362 -3.82 -8.85 18.15
C ASN A 362 -3.33 -8.88 16.70
N ALA A 363 -2.17 -8.28 16.40
CA ALA A 363 -1.56 -8.42 15.09
C ALA A 363 -1.22 -9.88 14.76
N MET A 364 -0.62 -10.61 15.72
CA MET A 364 -0.28 -12.03 15.54
C MET A 364 -1.51 -12.90 15.29
N ARG A 365 -2.67 -12.61 15.89
CA ARG A 365 -3.93 -13.29 15.59
C ARG A 365 -4.47 -12.89 14.22
N THR A 366 -4.37 -11.62 13.86
CA THR A 366 -4.87 -11.09 12.57
C THR A 366 -4.20 -11.76 11.38
N ILE A 367 -2.91 -12.06 11.47
CA ILE A 367 -2.13 -12.58 10.34
C ILE A 367 -2.14 -14.11 10.21
N GLN A 368 -2.93 -14.82 11.01
CA GLN A 368 -2.97 -16.31 11.00
C GLN A 368 -3.62 -16.89 9.75
N SER A 369 -4.42 -16.11 9.03
CA SER A 369 -5.08 -16.53 7.80
C SER A 369 -5.18 -15.39 6.78
N ASN A 370 -5.47 -15.73 5.51
CA ASN A 370 -5.74 -14.80 4.41
C ASN A 370 -4.70 -13.68 4.26
N THR A 371 -3.45 -13.98 4.53
CA THR A 371 -2.37 -12.98 4.62
C THR A 371 -1.32 -13.20 3.53
N ILE A 372 -0.88 -12.10 2.91
CA ILE A 372 0.27 -12.09 1.99
C ILE A 372 1.47 -11.55 2.76
N PHE A 373 2.46 -12.41 2.96
CA PHE A 373 3.76 -12.04 3.55
C PHE A 373 4.75 -11.68 2.45
N THR A 374 5.47 -10.59 2.64
CA THR A 374 6.48 -10.13 1.67
C THR A 374 7.84 -10.02 2.36
N ASN A 375 8.85 -10.73 1.84
CA ASN A 375 10.24 -10.71 2.31
C ASN A 375 10.47 -11.15 3.77
N VAL A 376 9.64 -12.03 4.29
CA VAL A 376 9.88 -12.74 5.56
C VAL A 376 10.68 -14.01 5.32
N GLY A 377 11.27 -14.59 6.38
CA GLY A 377 11.83 -15.94 6.37
C GLY A 377 10.73 -16.98 6.30
N GLU A 378 11.03 -18.13 5.70
CA GLU A 378 10.15 -19.30 5.63
C GLU A 378 10.73 -20.43 6.47
N THR A 379 9.92 -21.03 7.36
CA THR A 379 10.32 -22.21 8.13
C THR A 379 10.17 -23.49 7.32
N GLY A 380 10.98 -24.51 7.58
CA GLY A 380 10.96 -25.80 6.86
C GLY A 380 9.62 -26.54 6.94
N ASP A 381 8.83 -26.29 7.97
CA ASP A 381 7.47 -26.81 8.14
C ASP A 381 6.40 -25.98 7.40
N GLY A 382 6.79 -24.89 6.72
CA GLY A 382 5.91 -24.08 5.89
C GLY A 382 5.20 -22.94 6.64
N GLY A 383 5.77 -22.47 7.71
CA GLY A 383 5.40 -21.25 8.43
C GLY A 383 6.27 -20.04 8.03
N VAL A 384 6.22 -18.99 8.84
CA VAL A 384 7.00 -17.76 8.66
C VAL A 384 7.91 -17.49 9.85
N TYR A 385 9.00 -16.77 9.57
CA TYR A 385 9.92 -16.30 10.60
C TYR A 385 10.39 -14.87 10.28
N TRP A 386 10.57 -14.07 11.33
CA TRP A 386 11.27 -12.79 11.32
C TRP A 386 11.87 -12.52 12.70
N GLU A 387 12.82 -11.62 12.76
CA GLU A 387 13.48 -11.21 14.00
C GLU A 387 12.47 -10.64 15.00
N GLY A 388 12.44 -11.22 16.20
CA GLY A 388 11.44 -11.01 17.25
C GLY A 388 10.57 -12.24 17.54
N LEU A 389 10.63 -13.29 16.69
CA LEU A 389 9.92 -14.56 16.89
C LEU A 389 10.79 -15.67 17.49
N GLU A 390 11.99 -15.38 17.99
CA GLU A 390 12.95 -16.36 18.47
C GLU A 390 12.41 -17.29 19.58
N LYS A 391 11.42 -16.80 20.34
CA LYS A 391 10.77 -17.54 21.42
C LYS A 391 9.50 -18.28 21.00
N GLU A 392 8.97 -17.97 19.82
CA GLU A 392 7.66 -18.46 19.35
C GLU A 392 7.79 -19.45 18.19
N VAL A 393 8.90 -19.42 17.46
CA VAL A 393 9.14 -20.24 16.29
C VAL A 393 10.37 -21.10 16.50
N ASP A 394 10.21 -22.42 16.34
CA ASP A 394 11.32 -23.37 16.34
C ASP A 394 12.13 -23.25 15.05
N THR A 395 13.32 -22.68 15.13
CA THR A 395 14.22 -22.53 13.99
C THR A 395 15.01 -23.80 13.66
N SER A 396 14.94 -24.85 14.49
CA SER A 396 15.60 -26.14 14.24
C SER A 396 15.02 -26.89 13.02
N VAL A 397 13.79 -26.60 12.66
CA VAL A 397 13.15 -27.10 11.43
C VAL A 397 13.77 -26.54 10.13
N GLY A 398 14.77 -25.67 10.27
CA GLY A 398 15.40 -24.92 9.17
C GLY A 398 14.63 -23.68 8.80
N VAL A 399 15.36 -22.63 8.43
CA VAL A 399 14.76 -21.36 7.94
C VAL A 399 15.40 -20.97 6.62
N THR A 400 14.59 -20.64 5.63
CA THR A 400 15.04 -20.03 4.38
C THR A 400 14.80 -18.52 4.47
N SER A 401 15.85 -17.72 4.30
CA SER A 401 15.79 -16.28 4.37
C SER A 401 14.92 -15.66 3.25
N TRP A 402 14.62 -14.39 3.37
CA TRP A 402 13.93 -13.62 2.32
C TRP A 402 14.68 -13.61 0.97
N ARG A 403 16.00 -13.86 0.99
CA ARG A 403 16.82 -14.02 -0.23
C ARG A 403 16.79 -15.41 -0.83
N GLY A 404 16.11 -16.37 -0.20
CA GLY A 404 16.07 -17.76 -0.64
C GLY A 404 17.28 -18.61 -0.20
N GLU A 405 18.09 -18.10 0.73
CA GLU A 405 19.28 -18.77 1.29
C GLU A 405 18.94 -19.47 2.60
N MET A 406 19.63 -20.58 2.89
CA MET A 406 19.53 -21.20 4.22
C MET A 406 20.03 -20.24 5.29
N TRP A 407 19.25 -20.09 6.35
CA TRP A 407 19.53 -19.21 7.47
C TRP A 407 19.55 -19.96 8.79
N THR A 408 20.41 -19.52 9.70
CA THR A 408 20.51 -20.01 11.08
C THR A 408 20.65 -18.81 12.03
N PRO A 409 20.38 -18.97 13.34
CA PRO A 409 20.60 -17.92 14.33
C PRO A 409 22.04 -17.36 14.39
N HIS A 410 23.01 -18.08 13.82
CA HIS A 410 24.42 -17.66 13.73
C HIS A 410 24.76 -16.95 12.42
N SER A 411 23.79 -16.82 11.49
CA SER A 411 24.00 -16.12 10.23
C SER A 411 24.26 -14.63 10.46
N ARG A 412 25.14 -14.03 9.65
CA ARG A 412 25.42 -12.58 9.71
C ARG A 412 24.24 -11.73 9.21
N ASN A 413 23.49 -12.26 8.28
CA ASN A 413 22.32 -11.59 7.68
C ASN A 413 21.05 -11.97 8.42
N GLN A 414 20.05 -11.10 8.39
CA GLN A 414 18.73 -11.36 8.93
C GLN A 414 17.95 -12.37 8.07
N ALA A 415 17.08 -13.15 8.69
CA ALA A 415 16.18 -14.07 7.99
C ALA A 415 15.11 -13.32 7.20
N ALA A 416 14.53 -12.28 7.79
CA ALA A 416 13.59 -11.38 7.13
C ALA A 416 14.27 -10.08 6.71
N HIS A 417 13.77 -9.43 5.65
CA HIS A 417 14.18 -8.06 5.34
C HIS A 417 13.68 -7.10 6.45
N PRO A 418 14.47 -6.11 6.91
CA PRO A 418 14.03 -5.16 7.94
C PRO A 418 12.72 -4.42 7.61
N ASN A 419 12.37 -4.31 6.34
CA ASN A 419 11.14 -3.71 5.86
C ASN A 419 10.16 -4.77 5.29
N SER A 420 10.30 -6.02 5.70
CA SER A 420 9.34 -7.08 5.34
C SER A 420 7.95 -6.76 5.88
N ARG A 421 6.93 -7.23 5.17
CA ARG A 421 5.53 -6.83 5.41
C ARG A 421 4.62 -8.03 5.51
N PHE A 422 3.55 -7.84 6.26
CA PHE A 422 2.33 -8.63 6.13
C PHE A 422 1.19 -7.74 5.59
N CYS A 423 0.37 -8.28 4.70
CA CYS A 423 -0.83 -7.68 4.16
C CYS A 423 -2.02 -8.55 4.56
N ALA A 424 -2.84 -8.08 5.51
CA ALA A 424 -3.93 -8.84 6.10
C ALA A 424 -5.23 -8.05 6.17
N PRO A 425 -6.43 -8.70 6.02
CA PRO A 425 -7.71 -8.02 6.16
C PRO A 425 -7.91 -7.46 7.57
N ALA A 426 -8.36 -6.21 7.69
CA ALA A 426 -8.60 -5.58 8.99
C ALA A 426 -9.74 -6.28 9.75
N SER A 427 -10.74 -6.80 9.04
CA SER A 427 -11.87 -7.53 9.61
C SER A 427 -11.47 -8.77 10.45
N GLN A 428 -10.24 -9.28 10.29
CA GLN A 428 -9.72 -10.41 11.08
C GLN A 428 -9.14 -9.98 12.43
N CYS A 429 -8.93 -8.68 12.66
CA CYS A 429 -8.34 -8.21 13.90
C CYS A 429 -9.32 -8.36 15.06
N PRO A 430 -8.95 -9.09 16.13
CA PRO A 430 -9.86 -9.33 17.26
C PRO A 430 -10.29 -8.07 18.01
N SER A 431 -9.52 -6.97 17.86
CA SER A 431 -9.81 -5.69 18.50
C SER A 431 -10.37 -4.66 17.53
N MET A 432 -10.92 -5.07 16.37
CA MET A 432 -11.60 -4.11 15.50
C MET A 432 -12.80 -3.48 16.18
N ASP A 433 -12.91 -2.19 16.01
CA ASP A 433 -14.05 -1.40 16.48
C ASP A 433 -15.30 -1.76 15.66
N PRO A 434 -16.48 -1.97 16.27
CA PRO A 434 -17.71 -2.26 15.52
C PRO A 434 -18.05 -1.20 14.48
N ASP A 435 -17.70 0.06 14.75
CA ASP A 435 -18.00 1.20 13.89
C ASP A 435 -16.90 1.52 12.85
N TRP A 436 -15.89 0.64 12.69
CA TRP A 436 -14.77 0.88 11.77
C TRP A 436 -15.18 1.03 10.30
N GLU A 437 -16.30 0.44 9.89
CA GLU A 437 -16.91 0.57 8.55
C GLU A 437 -18.08 1.58 8.51
N SER A 438 -18.28 2.37 9.58
CA SER A 438 -19.31 3.42 9.57
C SER A 438 -19.01 4.44 8.47
N PRO A 439 -19.93 4.66 7.50
CA PRO A 439 -19.74 5.66 6.45
C PRO A 439 -19.54 7.08 6.98
N GLU A 440 -20.19 7.40 8.09
CA GLU A 440 -20.11 8.73 8.74
C GLU A 440 -18.82 8.91 9.55
N GLY A 441 -18.08 7.83 9.77
CA GLY A 441 -16.90 7.82 10.61
C GLY A 441 -17.19 7.95 12.10
N VAL A 442 -16.12 7.98 12.89
CA VAL A 442 -16.16 8.05 14.36
C VAL A 442 -15.81 9.45 14.87
N PRO A 443 -16.45 9.93 15.96
CA PRO A 443 -16.23 11.29 16.47
C PRO A 443 -14.91 11.39 17.27
N ILE A 444 -13.96 12.15 16.80
CA ILE A 444 -12.65 12.34 17.44
C ILE A 444 -12.76 13.26 18.65
N SER A 445 -12.34 12.76 19.81
CA SER A 445 -12.34 13.50 21.07
C SER A 445 -10.96 14.06 21.46
N ALA A 446 -9.86 13.44 20.96
CA ALA A 446 -8.50 13.90 21.24
C ALA A 446 -7.56 13.57 20.07
N VAL A 447 -6.51 14.37 19.93
CA VAL A 447 -5.41 14.13 19.00
C VAL A 447 -4.11 14.00 19.79
N ILE A 448 -3.34 12.95 19.51
CA ILE A 448 -2.07 12.65 20.16
C ILE A 448 -0.95 12.77 19.13
N PHE A 449 0.10 13.52 19.49
CA PHE A 449 1.36 13.52 18.75
C PHE A 449 2.41 12.81 19.59
N GLY A 450 3.09 11.83 19.02
CA GLY A 450 4.10 11.03 19.71
C GLY A 450 5.36 10.87 18.86
N GLY A 451 6.45 10.43 19.51
CA GLY A 451 7.73 10.21 18.85
C GLY A 451 8.79 9.75 19.84
N ARG A 452 9.99 9.50 19.36
CA ARG A 452 11.17 9.30 20.21
C ARG A 452 11.60 10.67 20.73
N ARG A 453 11.72 10.79 22.03
CA ARG A 453 12.08 12.02 22.72
C ARG A 453 13.48 11.91 23.35
N PRO A 454 14.26 12.99 23.42
CA PRO A 454 15.50 13.02 24.18
C PRO A 454 15.22 12.96 25.70
N ALA A 455 16.26 12.70 26.48
CA ALA A 455 16.18 12.79 27.94
C ALA A 455 15.76 14.20 28.39
N GLY A 456 14.98 14.27 29.48
CA GLY A 456 14.52 15.53 30.04
C GLY A 456 13.20 16.06 29.46
N VAL A 457 12.72 15.54 28.34
CA VAL A 457 11.38 15.85 27.83
C VAL A 457 10.34 15.01 28.56
N PRO A 458 9.20 15.58 29.05
CA PRO A 458 8.14 14.82 29.70
C PRO A 458 7.63 13.67 28.85
N LEU A 459 7.25 12.55 29.50
CA LEU A 459 6.69 11.39 28.78
C LEU A 459 5.35 11.73 28.13
N VAL A 460 4.51 12.47 28.83
CA VAL A 460 3.22 12.95 28.36
C VAL A 460 3.08 14.43 28.74
N PHE A 461 2.55 15.20 27.82
CA PHE A 461 2.23 16.60 28.03
C PHE A 461 0.85 16.89 27.43
N GLU A 462 -0.05 17.46 28.23
CA GLU A 462 -1.36 17.89 27.78
C GLU A 462 -1.34 19.38 27.38
N ALA A 463 -1.89 19.70 26.20
CA ALA A 463 -2.00 21.08 25.75
C ALA A 463 -3.11 21.82 26.50
N ASN A 464 -2.88 23.08 26.83
CA ASN A 464 -3.82 23.91 27.58
C ASN A 464 -5.07 24.35 26.77
N SER A 465 -4.99 24.28 25.45
CA SER A 465 -6.07 24.61 24.51
C SER A 465 -5.82 23.91 23.16
N TRP A 466 -6.81 23.91 22.29
CA TRP A 466 -6.66 23.38 20.93
C TRP A 466 -5.56 24.13 20.16
N GLN A 467 -5.54 25.46 20.22
CA GLN A 467 -4.53 26.29 19.55
C GLN A 467 -3.12 25.98 20.07
N HIS A 468 -2.97 25.80 21.39
CA HIS A 468 -1.70 25.38 21.97
C HIS A 468 -1.29 23.99 21.48
N GLY A 469 -2.23 23.05 21.36
CA GLY A 469 -2.00 21.72 20.80
C GLY A 469 -1.54 21.76 19.34
N VAL A 470 -2.14 22.60 18.51
CA VAL A 470 -1.72 22.82 17.13
C VAL A 470 -0.28 23.37 17.07
N PHE A 471 0.06 24.35 17.93
CA PHE A 471 1.42 24.89 18.01
C PHE A 471 2.44 23.83 18.42
N ILE A 472 2.14 23.02 19.45
CA ILE A 472 3.01 21.93 19.91
C ILE A 472 3.20 20.90 18.79
N GLY A 473 2.11 20.43 18.16
CA GLY A 473 2.17 19.46 17.07
C GLY A 473 3.00 19.93 15.87
N ALA A 474 2.89 21.23 15.54
CA ALA A 474 3.67 21.85 14.46
C ALA A 474 5.14 22.04 14.81
N SER A 475 5.47 22.19 16.08
CA SER A 475 6.84 22.47 16.56
C SER A 475 7.59 21.21 16.97
N MET A 476 6.89 20.09 17.17
CA MET A 476 7.42 18.85 17.71
C MET A 476 8.30 18.14 16.69
N ARG A 477 9.39 17.57 17.15
CA ARG A 477 10.27 16.70 16.34
C ARG A 477 10.50 15.38 17.08
N SER A 478 10.57 14.30 16.32
CA SER A 478 11.03 13.00 16.80
C SER A 478 12.52 12.86 16.51
N GLU A 479 13.25 12.16 17.37
CA GLU A 479 14.57 11.64 17.01
C GLU A 479 14.43 10.68 15.84
N ALA A 480 15.51 10.53 15.04
CA ALA A 480 15.56 9.62 13.90
C ALA A 480 15.27 8.17 14.34
N THR A 481 14.64 7.41 13.47
CA THR A 481 14.37 5.98 13.67
C THR A 481 15.12 5.18 12.62
N ALA A 482 15.38 3.90 12.90
CA ALA A 482 16.03 3.00 11.94
C ALA A 482 15.34 2.96 10.56
N ALA A 483 14.02 3.18 10.51
CA ALA A 483 13.27 3.28 9.27
C ALA A 483 13.61 4.52 8.42
N ALA A 484 14.18 5.57 9.03
CA ALA A 484 14.62 6.79 8.34
C ALA A 484 16.10 6.69 7.88
N GLU A 485 16.87 5.76 8.42
CA GLU A 485 18.30 5.58 8.13
C GLU A 485 18.56 4.71 6.91
N HIS A 486 17.60 3.93 6.46
CA HIS A 486 17.68 3.17 5.22
C HIS A 486 17.51 4.09 4.01
N LYS A 487 18.49 4.93 3.79
CA LYS A 487 18.75 5.52 2.48
C LYS A 487 19.43 4.43 1.66
N GLY A 488 18.63 3.76 0.79
CA GLY A 488 19.15 2.87 -0.22
C GLY A 488 20.09 3.60 -1.18
#